data_d8ecf9c648a61626124fc08c05232bb5
#
_entry.id   d8ecf9c648a61626124fc08c05232bb5
#
_cell.length_a   1.000
_cell.length_b   1.000
_cell.length_c   1.000
_cell.angle_alpha   90.00
_cell.angle_beta   90.00
_cell.angle_gamma   90.00
#
_symmetry.space_group_name_H-M   'P 1'
#
loop_
_entity.id
_entity.type
_entity.pdbx_description
1 polymer ?
#
loop_
_entity_poly.entity_id
_entity_poly.type
_entity_poly.pdbx_seq_one_letter_code
_entity_poly.pdbx_strand_id
1 'polypeptide(L)'
;MRNASAGYIVVEGPIGVGKTTLAKKLANSLGYNVYLEEYKRNPFLQKFYSNVEKYALGTQLFFLLQRAKDFNKSKINNFKESIVSDFFIQKDKIFAETILNDEELNLYLDISNHLDIVSPTPNLVIYLQADHDTLIERIKSRANHFEKSISSEYLKKINDAYTSFFYSYKESPLLIINTSRVNIHTDNDYSLLLKEIQKDLKGKSFFNPISPKE
;
A
#
# COMPACT_ATOMS: atom_id res chain seq x y z
N MET A 1 -22.84 -15.07 20.38
CA MET A 1 -21.54 -14.55 19.95
C MET A 1 -21.54 -14.58 18.43
N ARG A 2 -21.55 -13.43 17.76
CA ARG A 2 -21.41 -13.40 16.30
C ARG A 2 -20.01 -13.90 15.97
N ASN A 3 -19.87 -14.94 15.16
CA ASN A 3 -18.61 -15.29 14.52
C ASN A 3 -18.21 -14.06 13.68
N ALA A 4 -17.40 -13.17 14.24
CA ALA A 4 -16.81 -12.11 13.48
C ALA A 4 -15.92 -12.79 12.42
N SER A 5 -16.27 -12.65 11.15
CA SER A 5 -15.39 -13.05 10.06
C SER A 5 -14.04 -12.37 10.28
N ALA A 6 -12.95 -13.10 10.04
CA ALA A 6 -11.61 -12.56 10.18
C ALA A 6 -11.50 -11.23 9.41
N GLY A 7 -10.95 -10.20 10.06
CA GLY A 7 -10.83 -8.87 9.46
C GLY A 7 -9.59 -8.78 8.58
N TYR A 8 -9.72 -8.21 7.37
CA TYR A 8 -8.60 -7.89 6.51
C TYR A 8 -8.53 -6.38 6.26
N ILE A 9 -7.50 -5.75 6.81
CA ILE A 9 -7.24 -4.30 6.64
C ILE A 9 -5.99 -4.12 5.82
N VAL A 10 -6.07 -3.29 4.79
CA VAL A 10 -4.93 -2.90 3.94
C VAL A 10 -4.55 -1.46 4.23
N VAL A 11 -3.26 -1.21 4.42
CA VAL A 11 -2.69 0.14 4.47
C VAL A 11 -1.90 0.37 3.19
N GLU A 12 -2.35 1.29 2.35
CA GLU A 12 -1.75 1.54 1.04
C GLU A 12 -1.44 3.02 0.80
N GLY A 13 -0.59 3.32 -0.19
CA GLY A 13 -0.18 4.66 -0.57
C GLY A 13 1.23 4.72 -1.19
N PRO A 14 1.71 5.88 -1.61
CA PRO A 14 2.98 6.02 -2.32
C PRO A 14 4.20 5.67 -1.46
N ILE A 15 5.36 5.59 -2.11
CA ILE A 15 6.64 5.33 -1.45
C ILE A 15 6.93 6.47 -0.45
N GLY A 16 7.35 6.13 0.75
CA GLY A 16 7.68 7.13 1.78
C GLY A 16 6.51 7.57 2.68
N VAL A 17 5.26 7.22 2.35
CA VAL A 17 4.08 7.73 3.07
C VAL A 17 3.87 7.18 4.48
N GLY A 18 4.50 6.04 4.84
CA GLY A 18 4.43 5.47 6.20
C GLY A 18 3.60 4.19 6.36
N LYS A 19 3.24 3.50 5.25
CA LYS A 19 2.42 2.27 5.25
C LYS A 19 2.84 1.25 6.31
N THR A 20 4.07 0.77 6.22
CA THR A 20 4.59 -0.30 7.08
C THR A 20 4.54 0.07 8.58
N THR A 21 4.80 1.32 8.90
CA THR A 21 4.76 1.81 10.28
C THR A 21 3.33 1.80 10.82
N LEU A 22 2.36 2.29 10.03
CA LEU A 22 0.97 2.27 10.43
C LEU A 22 0.42 0.84 10.49
N ALA A 23 0.72 -0.01 9.51
CA ALA A 23 0.26 -1.40 9.49
C ALA A 23 0.71 -2.17 10.75
N LYS A 24 1.97 -2.03 11.14
CA LYS A 24 2.50 -2.64 12.39
C LYS A 24 1.80 -2.10 13.65
N LYS A 25 1.61 -0.77 13.72
CA LYS A 25 0.97 -0.12 14.87
C LYS A 25 -0.49 -0.56 15.00
N LEU A 26 -1.23 -0.63 13.89
CA LEU A 26 -2.61 -1.10 13.85
C LEU A 26 -2.73 -2.59 14.22
N ALA A 27 -1.90 -3.45 13.64
CA ALA A 27 -1.91 -4.88 13.93
C ALA A 27 -1.71 -5.12 15.44
N ASN A 28 -0.73 -4.44 16.05
CA ASN A 28 -0.49 -4.54 17.49
C ASN A 28 -1.68 -4.05 18.31
N SER A 29 -2.28 -2.90 17.97
CA SER A 29 -3.40 -2.32 18.72
C SER A 29 -4.70 -3.11 18.61
N LEU A 30 -4.91 -3.78 17.47
CA LEU A 30 -6.11 -4.58 17.20
C LEU A 30 -5.96 -6.07 17.59
N GLY A 31 -4.75 -6.51 17.93
CA GLY A 31 -4.44 -7.91 18.14
C GLY A 31 -4.51 -8.74 16.86
N TYR A 32 -4.20 -8.13 15.71
CA TYR A 32 -4.21 -8.75 14.39
C TYR A 32 -2.81 -9.18 13.99
N ASN A 33 -2.70 -10.17 13.13
CA ASN A 33 -1.44 -10.50 12.49
C ASN A 33 -1.04 -9.40 11.51
N VAL A 34 0.27 -9.19 11.36
CA VAL A 34 0.79 -8.25 10.35
C VAL A 34 1.36 -9.02 9.17
N TYR A 35 1.00 -8.59 7.96
CA TYR A 35 1.55 -9.13 6.73
C TYR A 35 2.19 -8.02 5.90
N LEU A 36 3.52 -8.07 5.76
CA LEU A 36 4.33 -7.01 5.16
C LEU A 36 4.95 -7.42 3.83
N GLU A 37 5.04 -6.46 2.91
CA GLU A 37 5.72 -6.65 1.64
C GLU A 37 7.24 -6.84 1.83
N GLU A 38 7.77 -7.96 1.35
CA GLU A 38 9.19 -8.26 1.41
C GLU A 38 9.94 -7.68 0.19
N TYR A 39 9.77 -6.38 -0.07
CA TYR A 39 10.32 -5.69 -1.25
C TYR A 39 11.84 -5.86 -1.43
N LYS A 40 12.59 -6.07 -0.35
CA LYS A 40 14.04 -6.28 -0.38
C LYS A 40 14.46 -7.59 -1.08
N ARG A 41 13.55 -8.54 -1.25
CA ARG A 41 13.81 -9.78 -2.00
C ARG A 41 13.90 -9.55 -3.50
N ASN A 42 13.42 -8.42 -4.00
CA ASN A 42 13.46 -8.14 -5.43
C ASN A 42 14.89 -7.77 -5.87
N PRO A 43 15.57 -8.64 -6.66
CA PRO A 43 16.96 -8.42 -7.05
C PRO A 43 17.13 -7.29 -8.08
N PHE A 44 16.04 -6.85 -8.70
CA PHE A 44 16.03 -5.78 -9.69
C PHE A 44 15.84 -4.40 -9.06
N LEU A 45 15.28 -4.32 -7.83
CA LEU A 45 14.78 -3.07 -7.25
C LEU A 45 15.85 -1.98 -7.14
N GLN A 46 17.07 -2.32 -6.74
CA GLN A 46 18.16 -1.35 -6.66
C GLN A 46 18.54 -0.79 -8.05
N LYS A 47 18.62 -1.67 -9.04
CA LYS A 47 18.93 -1.27 -10.43
C LYS A 47 17.78 -0.49 -11.05
N PHE A 48 16.55 -0.84 -10.70
CA PHE A 48 15.34 -0.18 -11.15
C PHE A 48 15.34 1.31 -10.78
N TYR A 49 15.65 1.67 -9.54
CA TYR A 49 15.72 3.08 -9.15
C TYR A 49 16.85 3.86 -9.84
N SER A 50 17.87 3.18 -10.32
CA SER A 50 18.94 3.79 -11.09
C SER A 50 18.62 3.95 -12.58
N ASN A 51 17.79 3.06 -13.13
CA ASN A 51 17.33 3.08 -14.51
C ASN A 51 15.97 2.39 -14.61
N VAL A 52 14.91 3.20 -14.49
CA VAL A 52 13.51 2.73 -14.47
C VAL A 52 13.19 1.97 -15.76
N GLU A 53 13.43 2.59 -16.93
CA GLU A 53 13.05 1.99 -18.23
C GLU A 53 13.66 0.60 -18.44
N LYS A 54 14.94 0.44 -18.13
CA LYS A 54 15.64 -0.84 -18.36
C LYS A 54 15.18 -1.97 -17.45
N TYR A 55 14.77 -1.67 -16.22
CA TYR A 55 14.49 -2.68 -15.20
C TYR A 55 13.03 -2.73 -14.77
N ALA A 56 12.14 -1.92 -15.37
CA ALA A 56 10.73 -1.84 -15.02
C ALA A 56 10.03 -3.20 -15.12
N LEU A 57 10.04 -3.83 -16.29
CA LEU A 57 9.35 -5.09 -16.52
C LEU A 57 9.86 -6.20 -15.58
N GLY A 58 11.17 -6.40 -15.47
CA GLY A 58 11.74 -7.40 -14.58
C GLY A 58 11.38 -7.18 -13.11
N THR A 59 11.33 -5.91 -12.66
CA THR A 59 10.94 -5.54 -11.32
C THR A 59 9.46 -5.84 -11.06
N GLN A 60 8.57 -5.49 -11.98
CA GLN A 60 7.14 -5.71 -11.85
C GLN A 60 6.79 -7.21 -11.92
N LEU A 61 7.39 -7.97 -12.85
CA LEU A 61 7.18 -9.42 -12.93
C LEU A 61 7.66 -10.14 -11.67
N PHE A 62 8.77 -9.70 -11.07
CA PHE A 62 9.21 -10.29 -9.81
C PHE A 62 8.19 -10.09 -8.69
N PHE A 63 7.67 -8.86 -8.53
CA PHE A 63 6.64 -8.58 -7.52
C PHE A 63 5.36 -9.38 -7.79
N LEU A 64 4.90 -9.44 -9.02
CA LEU A 64 3.73 -10.22 -9.43
C LEU A 64 3.88 -11.69 -9.05
N LEU A 65 5.00 -12.33 -9.42
CA LEU A 65 5.29 -13.73 -9.12
C LEU A 65 5.44 -13.98 -7.61
N GLN A 66 6.04 -13.04 -6.87
CA GLN A 66 6.14 -13.14 -5.43
C GLN A 66 4.76 -13.13 -4.78
N ARG A 67 3.88 -12.20 -5.18
CA ARG A 67 2.50 -12.13 -4.68
C ARG A 67 1.67 -13.35 -5.07
N ALA A 68 1.79 -13.82 -6.31
CA ALA A 68 1.15 -15.07 -6.71
C ALA A 68 1.54 -16.23 -5.79
N LYS A 69 2.81 -16.37 -5.45
CA LYS A 69 3.29 -17.39 -4.49
C LYS A 69 2.72 -17.19 -3.09
N ASP A 70 2.65 -15.95 -2.63
CA ASP A 70 2.20 -15.62 -1.28
C ASP A 70 0.69 -15.84 -1.13
N PHE A 71 -0.11 -15.46 -2.14
CA PHE A 71 -1.55 -15.71 -2.14
C PHE A 71 -1.90 -17.20 -2.36
N ASN A 72 -1.21 -17.90 -3.28
CA ASN A 72 -1.48 -19.31 -3.57
C ASN A 72 -0.99 -20.26 -2.46
N LYS A 73 0.00 -19.89 -1.65
CA LYS A 73 0.49 -20.69 -0.51
C LYS A 73 -0.42 -20.66 0.71
N SER A 74 -1.67 -20.29 0.57
CA SER A 74 -2.75 -20.48 1.56
C SER A 74 -2.63 -19.74 2.91
N LYS A 75 -1.68 -18.86 3.09
CA LYS A 75 -1.62 -18.07 4.33
C LYS A 75 -2.64 -16.94 4.37
N ILE A 76 -3.03 -16.43 3.20
CA ILE A 76 -3.95 -15.29 3.07
C ILE A 76 -5.36 -15.75 2.67
N ASN A 77 -5.51 -16.78 1.85
CA ASN A 77 -6.83 -17.24 1.36
C ASN A 77 -7.67 -18.01 2.41
N ASN A 78 -7.06 -18.50 3.48
CA ASN A 78 -7.76 -19.17 4.60
C ASN A 78 -7.66 -18.34 5.87
N PHE A 79 -8.12 -17.08 5.83
CA PHE A 79 -8.15 -16.23 7.02
C PHE A 79 -8.96 -16.87 8.14
N LYS A 80 -8.32 -17.66 8.98
CA LYS A 80 -8.83 -17.98 10.31
C LYS A 80 -8.60 -16.84 11.29
N GLU A 81 -7.68 -15.92 10.96
CA GLU A 81 -7.21 -14.85 11.83
C GLU A 81 -7.25 -13.50 11.09
N SER A 82 -7.48 -12.44 11.84
CA SER A 82 -7.50 -11.08 11.30
C SER A 82 -6.10 -10.59 10.95
N ILE A 83 -5.96 -9.83 9.86
CA ILE A 83 -4.68 -9.39 9.31
C ILE A 83 -4.70 -7.89 8.97
N VAL A 84 -3.58 -7.22 9.22
CA VAL A 84 -3.26 -5.91 8.65
C VAL A 84 -2.09 -6.07 7.67
N SER A 85 -2.26 -5.61 6.44
CA SER A 85 -1.25 -5.66 5.39
C SER A 85 -0.77 -4.26 5.01
N ASP A 86 0.51 -4.11 4.62
CA ASP A 86 1.06 -2.87 4.04
C ASP A 86 1.21 -2.94 2.52
N PHE A 87 0.53 -3.88 1.90
CA PHE A 87 0.41 -3.97 0.46
C PHE A 87 -0.96 -4.50 0.02
N PHE A 88 -1.29 -4.19 -1.21
CA PHE A 88 -2.56 -4.46 -1.86
C PHE A 88 -2.30 -5.06 -3.25
N ILE A 89 -3.06 -6.07 -3.66
CA ILE A 89 -2.80 -6.73 -4.96
C ILE A 89 -2.94 -5.76 -6.13
N GLN A 90 -3.91 -4.84 -6.07
CA GLN A 90 -4.14 -3.85 -7.11
C GLN A 90 -2.99 -2.83 -7.26
N LYS A 91 -2.09 -2.74 -6.27
CA LYS A 91 -0.86 -1.95 -6.36
C LYS A 91 -0.03 -2.32 -7.58
N ASP A 92 0.03 -3.60 -7.93
CA ASP A 92 0.79 -4.06 -9.08
C ASP A 92 0.32 -3.40 -10.37
N LYS A 93 -1.00 -3.27 -10.53
CA LYS A 93 -1.60 -2.61 -11.68
C LYS A 93 -1.23 -1.13 -11.70
N ILE A 94 -1.32 -0.43 -10.55
CA ILE A 94 -0.93 0.99 -10.45
C ILE A 94 0.50 1.21 -10.97
N PHE A 95 1.43 0.37 -10.50
CA PHE A 95 2.84 0.50 -10.91
C PHE A 95 3.05 0.09 -12.38
N ALA A 96 2.51 -1.04 -12.80
CA ALA A 96 2.67 -1.53 -14.17
C ALA A 96 2.16 -0.51 -15.20
N GLU A 97 0.93 -0.01 -15.03
CA GLU A 97 0.32 1.00 -15.92
C GLU A 97 1.05 2.35 -15.90
N THR A 98 1.79 2.67 -14.82
CA THR A 98 2.50 3.94 -14.70
C THR A 98 3.87 3.93 -15.36
N ILE A 99 4.54 2.76 -15.39
CA ILE A 99 5.98 2.69 -15.70
C ILE A 99 6.35 1.79 -16.87
N LEU A 100 5.49 0.87 -17.28
CA LEU A 100 5.75 0.00 -18.44
C LEU A 100 5.31 0.70 -19.73
N ASN A 101 6.04 0.47 -20.80
CA ASN A 101 5.58 0.83 -22.14
C ASN A 101 4.46 -0.12 -22.61
N ASP A 102 3.84 0.13 -23.74
CA ASP A 102 2.67 -0.63 -24.21
C ASP A 102 2.96 -2.12 -24.43
N GLU A 103 4.13 -2.44 -25.01
CA GLU A 103 4.53 -3.83 -25.26
C GLU A 103 4.81 -4.58 -23.95
N GLU A 104 5.53 -3.94 -23.03
CA GLU A 104 5.83 -4.49 -21.72
C GLU A 104 4.57 -4.65 -20.85
N LEU A 105 3.65 -3.68 -20.91
CA LEU A 105 2.39 -3.72 -20.19
C LEU A 105 1.50 -4.87 -20.71
N ASN A 106 1.40 -5.04 -22.03
CA ASN A 106 0.65 -6.15 -22.61
C ASN A 106 1.20 -7.51 -22.14
N LEU A 107 2.53 -7.69 -22.22
CA LEU A 107 3.17 -8.92 -21.72
C LEU A 107 2.93 -9.13 -20.22
N TYR A 108 3.03 -8.06 -19.42
CA TYR A 108 2.77 -8.11 -17.97
C TYR A 108 1.33 -8.53 -17.68
N LEU A 109 0.34 -7.96 -18.38
CA LEU A 109 -1.09 -8.28 -18.23
C LEU A 109 -1.39 -9.72 -18.64
N ASP A 110 -0.81 -10.20 -19.72
CA ASP A 110 -0.95 -11.59 -20.16
C ASP A 110 -0.45 -12.56 -19.09
N ILE A 111 0.73 -12.32 -18.54
CA ILE A 111 1.28 -13.15 -17.46
C ILE A 111 0.41 -13.07 -16.21
N SER A 112 -0.04 -11.87 -15.84
CA SER A 112 -0.90 -11.64 -14.68
C SER A 112 -2.21 -12.42 -14.77
N ASN A 113 -2.84 -12.42 -15.95
CA ASN A 113 -4.08 -13.15 -16.20
C ASN A 113 -3.89 -14.67 -16.11
N HIS A 114 -2.75 -15.20 -16.54
CA HIS A 114 -2.45 -16.64 -16.45
C HIS A 114 -2.12 -17.11 -15.03
N LEU A 115 -1.72 -16.21 -14.13
CA LEU A 115 -1.39 -16.60 -12.76
C LEU A 115 -2.60 -16.83 -11.86
N ASP A 116 -3.79 -16.41 -12.29
CA ASP A 116 -5.08 -16.58 -11.60
C ASP A 116 -4.97 -16.27 -10.08
N ILE A 117 -4.46 -15.08 -9.78
CA ILE A 117 -4.22 -14.67 -8.39
C ILE A 117 -5.55 -14.33 -7.72
N VAL A 118 -6.03 -15.20 -6.86
CA VAL A 118 -7.19 -14.92 -6.02
C VAL A 118 -6.78 -14.18 -4.77
N SER A 119 -7.18 -12.92 -4.66
CA SER A 119 -6.97 -12.09 -3.47
C SER A 119 -8.29 -11.84 -2.75
N PRO A 120 -8.36 -11.99 -1.42
CA PRO A 120 -9.55 -11.65 -0.68
C PRO A 120 -9.81 -10.14 -0.75
N THR A 121 -11.09 -9.78 -0.77
CA THR A 121 -11.49 -8.36 -0.70
C THR A 121 -11.26 -7.82 0.71
N PRO A 122 -10.52 -6.72 0.89
CA PRO A 122 -10.33 -6.11 2.19
C PRO A 122 -11.64 -5.65 2.83
N ASN A 123 -11.76 -5.79 4.15
CA ASN A 123 -12.85 -5.18 4.91
C ASN A 123 -12.70 -3.67 5.01
N LEU A 124 -11.45 -3.17 4.93
CA LEU A 124 -11.12 -1.75 4.94
C LEU A 124 -9.80 -1.53 4.21
N VAL A 125 -9.76 -0.54 3.34
CA VAL A 125 -8.54 0.01 2.77
C VAL A 125 -8.27 1.37 3.40
N ILE A 126 -7.08 1.56 3.95
CA ILE A 126 -6.58 2.83 4.48
C ILE A 126 -5.59 3.38 3.47
N TYR A 127 -5.99 4.42 2.75
CA TYR A 127 -5.14 5.10 1.78
C TYR A 127 -4.43 6.29 2.43
N LEU A 128 -3.11 6.18 2.54
CA LEU A 128 -2.26 7.25 3.04
C LEU A 128 -1.84 8.17 1.89
N GLN A 129 -2.13 9.44 2.01
CA GLN A 129 -1.68 10.50 1.11
C GLN A 129 -0.61 11.37 1.78
N ALA A 130 0.28 11.94 0.99
CA ALA A 130 1.16 13.03 1.42
C ALA A 130 1.53 13.91 0.23
N ASP A 131 1.89 15.14 0.53
CA ASP A 131 2.43 16.07 -0.46
C ASP A 131 3.78 15.56 -0.96
N HIS A 132 4.11 15.89 -2.21
CA HIS A 132 5.32 15.42 -2.87
C HIS A 132 6.60 15.74 -2.06
N ASP A 133 6.71 16.96 -1.55
CA ASP A 133 7.87 17.40 -0.76
C ASP A 133 8.02 16.59 0.53
N THR A 134 6.90 16.33 1.22
CA THR A 134 6.86 15.46 2.41
C THR A 134 7.37 14.05 2.09
N LEU A 135 7.00 13.48 0.93
CA LEU A 135 7.48 12.16 0.52
C LEU A 135 8.99 12.17 0.26
N ILE A 136 9.50 13.19 -0.45
CA ILE A 136 10.93 13.36 -0.72
C ILE A 136 11.73 13.46 0.57
N GLU A 137 11.30 14.28 1.52
CA GLU A 137 11.96 14.44 2.81
C GLU A 137 12.01 13.12 3.59
N ARG A 138 10.90 12.40 3.65
CA ARG A 138 10.81 11.11 4.34
C ARG A 138 11.68 10.03 3.69
N ILE A 139 11.76 10.01 2.36
CA ILE A 139 12.64 9.07 1.63
C ILE A 139 14.11 9.41 1.91
N LYS A 140 14.50 10.69 1.87
CA LYS A 140 15.87 11.14 2.16
C LYS A 140 16.31 10.84 3.60
N SER A 141 15.38 10.96 4.56
CA SER A 141 15.66 10.70 5.99
C SER A 141 15.79 9.21 6.33
N ARG A 142 15.30 8.31 5.45
CA ARG A 142 15.44 6.87 5.65
C ARG A 142 16.88 6.42 5.40
N ALA A 143 17.38 5.48 6.21
CA ALA A 143 18.69 4.87 6.04
C ALA A 143 18.77 3.89 4.84
N ASN A 144 17.81 3.91 3.93
CA ASN A 144 17.73 2.98 2.82
C ASN A 144 18.46 3.54 1.59
N HIS A 145 19.69 3.06 1.37
CA HIS A 145 20.58 3.61 0.34
C HIS A 145 20.02 3.55 -1.09
N PHE A 146 19.25 2.52 -1.44
CA PHE A 146 18.69 2.42 -2.80
C PHE A 146 17.46 3.30 -3.04
N GLU A 147 16.70 3.65 -2.01
CA GLU A 147 15.60 4.60 -2.15
C GLU A 147 16.10 6.04 -2.41
N LYS A 148 17.35 6.34 -2.06
CA LYS A 148 17.97 7.65 -2.37
C LYS A 148 18.13 7.91 -3.87
N SER A 149 18.12 6.88 -4.69
CA SER A 149 18.20 6.97 -6.16
C SER A 149 16.82 7.21 -6.82
N ILE A 150 15.74 7.26 -6.04
CA ILE A 150 14.40 7.55 -6.56
C ILE A 150 14.37 8.98 -7.10
N SER A 151 14.05 9.13 -8.40
CA SER A 151 13.90 10.45 -8.98
C SER A 151 12.61 11.13 -8.51
N SER A 152 12.65 12.45 -8.38
CA SER A 152 11.48 13.26 -8.02
C SER A 152 10.35 13.09 -9.03
N GLU A 153 10.68 13.00 -10.32
CA GLU A 153 9.70 12.80 -11.38
C GLU A 153 8.98 11.46 -11.27
N TYR A 154 9.74 10.36 -11.05
CA TYR A 154 9.17 9.04 -10.83
C TYR A 154 8.23 9.01 -9.62
N LEU A 155 8.67 9.60 -8.49
CA LEU A 155 7.86 9.66 -7.29
C LEU A 155 6.56 10.45 -7.51
N LYS A 156 6.62 11.54 -8.28
CA LYS A 156 5.44 12.32 -8.65
C LYS A 156 4.48 11.49 -9.50
N LYS A 157 4.96 10.82 -10.56
CA LYS A 157 4.13 9.95 -11.42
C LYS A 157 3.39 8.89 -10.59
N ILE A 158 4.10 8.24 -9.67
CA ILE A 158 3.49 7.23 -8.80
C ILE A 158 2.47 7.85 -7.84
N ASN A 159 2.76 8.98 -7.23
CA ASN A 159 1.82 9.66 -6.32
C ASN A 159 0.52 10.07 -7.05
N ASP A 160 0.64 10.59 -8.27
CA ASP A 160 -0.49 10.97 -9.11
C ASP A 160 -1.31 9.73 -9.53
N ALA A 161 -0.66 8.62 -9.86
CA ALA A 161 -1.31 7.34 -10.18
C ALA A 161 -2.10 6.77 -8.99
N TYR A 162 -1.53 6.81 -7.78
CA TYR A 162 -2.25 6.45 -6.55
C TYR A 162 -3.50 7.30 -6.34
N THR A 163 -3.38 8.60 -6.52
CA THR A 163 -4.52 9.54 -6.38
C THR A 163 -5.62 9.21 -7.38
N SER A 164 -5.27 8.98 -8.64
CA SER A 164 -6.22 8.63 -9.70
C SER A 164 -6.91 7.29 -9.44
N PHE A 165 -6.14 6.27 -9.02
CA PHE A 165 -6.67 4.96 -8.68
C PHE A 165 -7.69 5.03 -7.54
N PHE A 166 -7.31 5.63 -6.41
CA PHE A 166 -8.19 5.71 -5.24
C PHE A 166 -9.36 6.69 -5.42
N TYR A 167 -9.25 7.62 -6.36
CA TYR A 167 -10.40 8.46 -6.73
C TYR A 167 -11.56 7.63 -7.29
N SER A 168 -11.29 6.61 -8.08
CA SER A 168 -12.31 5.72 -8.69
C SER A 168 -12.59 4.45 -7.87
N TYR A 169 -11.81 4.16 -6.83
CA TYR A 169 -11.90 2.92 -6.04
C TYR A 169 -13.24 2.77 -5.32
N LYS A 170 -13.88 1.59 -5.46
CA LYS A 170 -15.21 1.28 -4.88
C LYS A 170 -15.35 -0.17 -4.36
N GLU A 171 -14.28 -0.97 -4.42
CA GLU A 171 -14.36 -2.41 -4.11
C GLU A 171 -14.51 -2.70 -2.61
N SER A 172 -14.02 -1.79 -1.77
CA SER A 172 -14.08 -1.91 -0.31
C SER A 172 -14.30 -0.54 0.33
N PRO A 173 -14.73 -0.46 1.60
CA PRO A 173 -14.66 0.77 2.36
C PRO A 173 -13.26 1.38 2.31
N LEU A 174 -13.16 2.67 2.04
CA LEU A 174 -11.91 3.41 1.86
C LEU A 174 -11.81 4.55 2.87
N LEU A 175 -10.79 4.52 3.72
CA LEU A 175 -10.44 5.61 4.63
C LEU A 175 -9.19 6.34 4.12
N ILE A 176 -9.34 7.61 3.76
CA ILE A 176 -8.26 8.44 3.22
C ILE A 176 -7.67 9.30 4.34
N ILE A 177 -6.33 9.26 4.49
CA ILE A 177 -5.59 9.98 5.52
C ILE A 177 -4.48 10.82 4.86
N ASN A 178 -4.53 12.14 4.99
CA ASN A 178 -3.43 13.00 4.58
C ASN A 178 -2.37 13.09 5.68
N THR A 179 -1.27 12.37 5.50
CA THR A 179 -0.18 12.27 6.49
C THR A 179 0.77 13.47 6.48
N SER A 180 0.61 14.45 5.59
CA SER A 180 1.27 15.75 5.70
C SER A 180 0.60 16.64 6.75
N ARG A 181 -0.67 16.35 7.08
CA ARG A 181 -1.47 17.13 8.05
C ARG A 181 -1.76 16.38 9.33
N VAL A 182 -1.80 15.06 9.27
CA VAL A 182 -2.12 14.18 10.40
C VAL A 182 -0.86 13.43 10.81
N ASN A 183 -0.46 13.56 12.05
CA ASN A 183 0.69 12.82 12.57
C ASN A 183 0.24 11.53 13.28
N ILE A 184 0.13 10.44 12.49
CA ILE A 184 -0.25 9.11 12.99
C ILE A 184 0.73 8.52 14.03
N HIS A 185 1.84 9.20 14.33
CA HIS A 185 2.79 8.79 15.36
C HIS A 185 2.48 9.38 16.73
N THR A 186 1.73 10.50 16.80
CA THR A 186 1.28 11.06 18.08
C THR A 186 0.16 10.19 18.67
N ASP A 187 0.13 10.07 19.98
CA ASP A 187 -0.87 9.22 20.66
C ASP A 187 -2.28 9.78 20.48
N ASN A 188 -2.42 11.11 20.41
CA ASN A 188 -3.72 11.76 20.22
C ASN A 188 -4.32 11.40 18.83
N ASP A 189 -3.62 11.74 17.74
CA ASP A 189 -4.13 11.48 16.39
C ASP A 189 -4.33 9.99 16.14
N TYR A 190 -3.44 9.16 16.67
CA TYR A 190 -3.56 7.71 16.54
C TYR A 190 -4.76 7.15 17.30
N SER A 191 -5.04 7.64 18.51
CA SER A 191 -6.20 7.21 19.29
C SER A 191 -7.53 7.57 18.60
N LEU A 192 -7.58 8.75 17.96
CA LEU A 192 -8.71 9.18 17.14
C LEU A 192 -8.86 8.29 15.90
N LEU A 193 -7.76 7.94 15.25
CA LEU A 193 -7.76 7.02 14.11
C LEU A 193 -8.28 5.63 14.47
N LEU A 194 -7.85 5.07 15.61
CA LEU A 194 -8.37 3.78 16.09
C LEU A 194 -9.88 3.81 16.30
N LYS A 195 -10.42 4.88 16.89
CA LYS A 195 -11.87 5.05 17.04
C LYS A 195 -12.57 5.14 15.69
N GLU A 196 -11.96 5.79 14.69
CA GLU A 196 -12.53 5.91 13.35
C GLU A 196 -12.59 4.55 12.64
N ILE A 197 -11.51 3.77 12.70
CA ILE A 197 -11.41 2.44 12.07
C ILE A 197 -12.42 1.44 12.67
N GLN A 198 -12.81 1.61 13.94
CA GLN A 198 -13.78 0.76 14.62
C GLN A 198 -15.24 1.05 14.25
N LYS A 199 -15.49 2.13 13.52
CA LYS A 199 -16.83 2.45 12.99
C LYS A 199 -17.18 1.54 11.81
N ASP A 200 -18.47 1.39 11.53
CA ASP A 200 -18.96 0.73 10.31
C ASP A 200 -18.79 1.67 9.11
N LEU A 201 -17.54 1.76 8.60
CA LEU A 201 -17.21 2.62 7.47
C LEU A 201 -17.82 2.04 6.19
N LYS A 202 -18.43 2.90 5.37
CA LYS A 202 -19.02 2.55 4.07
C LYS A 202 -18.56 3.54 3.01
N GLY A 203 -18.27 3.01 1.83
CA GLY A 203 -17.81 3.84 0.72
C GLY A 203 -16.52 4.57 1.05
N LYS A 204 -16.43 5.85 0.74
CA LYS A 204 -15.24 6.67 0.87
C LYS A 204 -15.36 7.66 2.03
N SER A 205 -14.42 7.63 2.95
CA SER A 205 -14.34 8.49 4.13
C SER A 205 -12.99 9.19 4.22
N PHE A 206 -12.95 10.38 4.82
CA PHE A 206 -11.72 11.14 5.04
C PHE A 206 -11.47 11.29 6.55
N PHE A 207 -10.28 10.95 6.99
CA PHE A 207 -9.86 11.17 8.36
C PHE A 207 -9.24 12.56 8.50
N ASN A 208 -9.98 13.47 9.12
CA ASN A 208 -9.56 14.84 9.39
C ASN A 208 -9.79 15.11 10.89
N PRO A 209 -8.86 14.68 11.77
CA PRO A 209 -9.00 14.96 13.19
C PRO A 209 -8.93 16.49 13.41
N ILE A 210 -9.91 17.02 14.11
CA ILE A 210 -9.84 18.40 14.59
C ILE A 210 -8.92 18.35 15.80
N SER A 211 -7.66 18.74 15.63
CA SER A 211 -6.81 19.01 16.78
C SER A 211 -7.40 20.21 17.52
N PRO A 212 -7.63 20.12 18.84
CA PRO A 212 -7.90 21.32 19.62
C PRO A 212 -6.74 22.29 19.34
N LYS A 213 -7.05 23.49 18.87
CA LYS A 213 -6.04 24.55 18.79
C LYS A 213 -5.55 24.79 20.21
N GLU A 214 -4.26 24.52 20.46
CA GLU A 214 -3.57 25.03 21.64
C GLU A 214 -3.58 26.54 21.65
#